data_42bdc648bb2fae8c2584a0d057ffad4c
#
_entry.id   42bdc648bb2fae8c2584a0d057ffad4c
#
_cell.length_a   1.000
_cell.length_b   1.000
_cell.length_c   1.000
_cell.angle_alpha   90.00
_cell.angle_beta   90.00
_cell.angle_gamma   90.00
#
_symmetry.space_group_name_H-M   'P 1'
#
loop_
_entity.id
_entity.type
_entity.pdbx_description
1 polymer ?
#
loop_
_entity_poly.entity_id
_entity_poly.type
_entity_poly.pdbx_seq_one_letter_code
_entity_poly.pdbx_strand_id
1 'polypeptide(L)'
;MNDNKHTLSVLVENKPGVLVRIAGLFSRRGFNIESLAVGPTEHAEISRMTIVVDCEEHPLEQVTKQLNKLINVLKIVELEPTQAVQRELILIKVRADTDSRSKVLETVALFRAHVVDVALDAVTVEATGSHDKLDALVKVLEPFGIKELVQSGMVAIGRGGRSITDRALRPVERSA
;
A
#
# COMPACT_ATOMS: atom_id res chain seq x y z
N MET A 1 6.97 15.69 3.27
CA MET A 1 7.24 14.37 2.68
C MET A 1 8.67 14.01 3.03
N ASN A 2 8.92 12.87 3.67
CA ASN A 2 10.30 12.43 3.88
C ASN A 2 10.86 12.02 2.51
N ASP A 3 11.90 12.70 2.06
CA ASP A 3 12.56 12.42 0.77
C ASP A 3 13.18 11.01 0.65
N ASN A 4 13.17 10.24 1.74
CA ASN A 4 13.80 8.93 1.83
C ASN A 4 12.86 7.75 1.59
N LYS A 5 11.55 8.01 1.38
CA LYS A 5 10.55 6.95 1.15
C LYS A 5 10.38 6.67 -0.32
N HIS A 6 10.61 5.43 -0.70
CA HIS A 6 10.48 4.96 -2.08
C HIS A 6 9.39 3.92 -2.22
N THR A 7 8.59 4.03 -3.27
CA THR A 7 7.53 3.07 -3.59
C THR A 7 7.98 2.15 -4.72
N LEU A 8 8.11 0.87 -4.43
CA LEU A 8 8.48 -0.15 -5.39
C LEU A 8 7.26 -0.97 -5.80
N SER A 9 7.04 -1.12 -7.11
CA SER A 9 6.13 -2.13 -7.66
C SER A 9 6.94 -3.32 -8.13
N VAL A 10 6.73 -4.47 -7.49
CA VAL A 10 7.49 -5.69 -7.73
C VAL A 10 6.55 -6.76 -8.28
N LEU A 11 6.81 -7.22 -9.50
CA LEU A 11 6.11 -8.38 -10.06
C LEU A 11 6.85 -9.65 -9.66
N VAL A 12 6.12 -10.60 -9.15
CA VAL A 12 6.65 -11.88 -8.66
C VAL A 12 5.81 -13.04 -9.16
N GLU A 13 6.39 -14.24 -9.21
CA GLU A 13 5.61 -15.45 -9.41
C GLU A 13 4.60 -15.62 -8.28
N ASN A 14 3.36 -15.95 -8.62
CA ASN A 14 2.31 -16.25 -7.65
C ASN A 14 2.47 -17.68 -7.13
N LYS A 15 3.46 -17.90 -6.26
CA LYS A 15 3.80 -19.19 -5.68
C LYS A 15 3.95 -19.12 -4.17
N PRO A 16 3.65 -20.20 -3.43
CA PRO A 16 3.89 -20.28 -2.00
C PRO A 16 5.35 -19.96 -1.64
N GLY A 17 5.55 -19.20 -0.55
CA GLY A 17 6.87 -18.89 -0.02
C GLY A 17 7.58 -17.69 -0.67
N VAL A 18 7.08 -17.12 -1.75
CA VAL A 18 7.72 -15.95 -2.40
C VAL A 18 7.71 -14.74 -1.47
N LEU A 19 6.57 -14.43 -0.83
CA LEU A 19 6.48 -13.35 0.16
C LEU A 19 7.48 -13.53 1.31
N VAL A 20 7.59 -14.75 1.83
CA VAL A 20 8.52 -15.06 2.93
C VAL A 20 9.97 -14.83 2.53
N ARG A 21 10.35 -15.19 1.30
CA ARG A 21 11.70 -14.96 0.77
C ARG A 21 12.03 -13.49 0.66
N ILE A 22 11.08 -12.69 0.15
CA ILE A 22 11.23 -11.24 0.02
C ILE A 22 11.31 -10.58 1.40
N ALA A 23 10.38 -10.87 2.31
CA ALA A 23 10.39 -10.34 3.66
C ALA A 23 11.67 -10.74 4.42
N GLY A 24 12.12 -11.98 4.29
CA GLY A 24 13.36 -12.46 4.88
C GLY A 24 14.61 -11.77 4.30
N LEU A 25 14.59 -11.37 3.03
CA LEU A 25 15.67 -10.60 2.43
C LEU A 25 15.76 -9.21 3.05
N PHE A 26 14.62 -8.50 3.16
CA PHE A 26 14.57 -7.19 3.80
C PHE A 26 15.06 -7.24 5.25
N SER A 27 14.53 -8.21 6.02
CA SER A 27 14.93 -8.41 7.43
C SER A 27 16.43 -8.66 7.59
N ARG A 28 17.02 -9.58 6.81
CA ARG A 28 18.46 -9.90 6.91
C ARG A 28 19.37 -8.76 6.50
N ARG A 29 18.87 -7.79 5.73
CA ARG A 29 19.64 -6.65 5.24
C ARG A 29 19.38 -5.37 6.01
N GLY A 30 18.51 -5.43 7.02
CA GLY A 30 18.16 -4.27 7.84
C GLY A 30 17.31 -3.22 7.13
N PHE A 31 16.66 -3.55 6.01
CA PHE A 31 15.75 -2.62 5.36
C PHE A 31 14.41 -2.57 6.09
N ASN A 32 13.92 -1.38 6.36
CA ASN A 32 12.61 -1.19 6.93
C ASN A 32 11.53 -1.14 5.85
N ILE A 33 10.52 -2.00 5.98
CA ILE A 33 9.30 -1.96 5.15
C ILE A 33 8.24 -1.18 5.92
N GLU A 34 7.86 -0.01 5.45
CA GLU A 34 6.81 0.79 6.06
C GLU A 34 5.41 0.33 5.64
N SER A 35 5.27 -0.08 4.38
CA SER A 35 4.00 -0.54 3.84
C SER A 35 4.24 -1.67 2.86
N LEU A 36 3.38 -2.68 2.93
CA LEU A 36 3.40 -3.83 2.04
C LEU A 36 1.98 -4.22 1.67
N ALA A 37 1.70 -4.24 0.37
CA ALA A 37 0.48 -4.80 -0.17
C ALA A 37 0.84 -5.85 -1.23
N VAL A 38 0.15 -6.98 -1.19
CA VAL A 38 0.32 -8.08 -2.14
C VAL A 38 -1.03 -8.44 -2.72
N GLY A 39 -1.10 -8.56 -4.02
CA GLY A 39 -2.33 -8.96 -4.70
C GLY A 39 -2.08 -9.62 -6.05
N PRO A 40 -3.10 -10.27 -6.62
CA PRO A 40 -3.03 -10.82 -7.96
C PRO A 40 -2.90 -9.70 -8.99
N THR A 41 -2.46 -10.06 -10.19
CA THR A 41 -2.51 -9.21 -11.37
C THR A 41 -3.56 -9.75 -12.34
N GLU A 42 -3.64 -9.15 -13.53
CA GLU A 42 -4.42 -9.65 -14.67
C GLU A 42 -3.94 -11.04 -15.15
N HIS A 43 -2.78 -11.49 -14.69
CA HIS A 43 -2.22 -12.82 -14.94
C HIS A 43 -2.22 -13.64 -13.66
N ALA A 44 -2.93 -14.77 -13.64
CA ALA A 44 -3.13 -15.59 -12.45
C ALA A 44 -1.82 -16.12 -11.82
N GLU A 45 -0.79 -16.34 -12.65
CA GLU A 45 0.53 -16.81 -12.25
C GLU A 45 1.45 -15.71 -11.71
N ILE A 46 1.03 -14.43 -11.77
CA ILE A 46 1.82 -13.27 -11.36
C ILE A 46 1.09 -12.52 -10.25
N SER A 47 1.80 -12.25 -9.17
CA SER A 47 1.38 -11.32 -8.12
C SER A 47 2.16 -10.01 -8.22
N ARG A 48 1.50 -8.94 -7.80
CA ARG A 48 2.13 -7.63 -7.61
C ARG A 48 2.28 -7.36 -6.14
N MET A 49 3.49 -6.94 -5.76
CA MET A 49 3.78 -6.40 -4.44
C MET A 49 4.03 -4.91 -4.58
N THR A 50 3.34 -4.10 -3.81
CA THR A 50 3.67 -2.69 -3.62
C THR A 50 4.37 -2.56 -2.28
N ILE A 51 5.62 -2.14 -2.29
CA ILE A 51 6.49 -2.06 -1.12
C ILE A 51 6.92 -0.61 -0.94
N VAL A 52 6.61 -0.02 0.20
CA VAL A 52 7.17 1.29 0.59
C VAL A 52 8.32 1.03 1.54
N VAL A 53 9.50 1.49 1.15
CA VAL A 53 10.74 1.33 1.92
C VAL A 53 11.27 2.68 2.36
N ASP A 54 11.80 2.73 3.56
CA ASP A 54 12.63 3.84 4.01
C ASP A 54 14.09 3.54 3.67
N CYS A 55 14.70 4.43 2.92
CA CYS A 55 16.07 4.31 2.43
C CYS A 55 17.04 5.28 3.14
N GLU A 56 16.70 5.76 4.34
CA GLU A 56 17.53 6.69 5.10
C GLU A 56 18.94 6.11 5.37
N GLU A 57 19.00 4.82 5.76
CA GLU A 57 20.29 4.15 6.08
C GLU A 57 20.90 3.42 4.87
N HIS A 58 20.09 3.06 3.87
CA HIS A 58 20.52 2.22 2.76
C HIS A 58 20.03 2.76 1.41
N PRO A 59 20.92 2.93 0.40
CA PRO A 59 20.51 3.39 -0.92
C PRO A 59 19.49 2.44 -1.58
N LEU A 60 18.49 3.00 -2.24
CA LEU A 60 17.47 2.26 -2.99
C LEU A 60 18.07 1.26 -3.99
N GLU A 61 19.20 1.63 -4.58
CA GLU A 61 19.93 0.76 -5.51
C GLU A 61 20.34 -0.58 -4.86
N GLN A 62 20.68 -0.59 -3.57
CA GLN A 62 20.98 -1.83 -2.85
C GLN A 62 19.75 -2.70 -2.68
N VAL A 63 18.59 -2.09 -2.34
CA VAL A 63 17.31 -2.80 -2.21
C VAL A 63 16.96 -3.48 -3.52
N THR A 64 16.98 -2.74 -4.63
CA THR A 64 16.63 -3.26 -5.95
C THR A 64 17.61 -4.33 -6.43
N LYS A 65 18.92 -4.16 -6.22
CA LYS A 65 19.94 -5.17 -6.54
C LYS A 65 19.72 -6.47 -5.78
N GLN A 66 19.34 -6.39 -4.50
CA GLN A 66 19.11 -7.59 -3.68
C GLN A 66 17.81 -8.31 -4.12
N LEU A 67 16.73 -7.56 -4.39
CA LEU A 67 15.48 -8.13 -4.89
C LEU A 67 15.68 -8.84 -6.25
N ASN A 68 16.47 -8.27 -7.15
CA ASN A 68 16.77 -8.87 -8.46
C ASN A 68 17.54 -10.20 -8.37
N LYS A 69 18.15 -10.54 -7.23
CA LYS A 69 18.80 -11.85 -7.03
C LYS A 69 17.80 -12.98 -6.76
N LEU A 70 16.56 -12.65 -6.42
CA LEU A 70 15.52 -13.65 -6.16
C LEU A 70 14.92 -14.13 -7.49
N ILE A 71 15.04 -15.44 -7.76
CA ILE A 71 14.58 -16.05 -9.01
C ILE A 71 13.07 -15.83 -9.26
N ASN A 72 12.29 -15.66 -8.20
CA ASN A 72 10.85 -15.45 -8.29
C ASN A 72 10.46 -13.98 -8.58
N VAL A 73 11.40 -13.05 -8.56
CA VAL A 73 11.18 -11.64 -8.89
C VAL A 73 11.31 -11.47 -10.41
N LEU A 74 10.22 -11.07 -11.03
CA LEU A 74 10.13 -10.95 -12.50
C LEU A 74 10.50 -9.53 -12.96
N LYS A 75 10.08 -8.53 -12.19
CA LYS A 75 10.33 -7.11 -12.51
C LYS A 75 10.18 -6.23 -11.28
N ILE A 76 11.00 -5.19 -11.24
CA ILE A 76 10.94 -4.13 -10.23
C ILE A 76 10.84 -2.79 -10.94
N VAL A 77 9.91 -1.96 -10.50
CA VAL A 77 9.76 -0.58 -10.98
C VAL A 77 9.59 0.33 -9.77
N GLU A 78 10.41 1.35 -9.66
CA GLU A 78 10.17 2.45 -8.75
C GLU A 78 9.04 3.33 -9.30
N LEU A 79 8.12 3.69 -8.44
CA LEU A 79 6.96 4.50 -8.78
C LEU A 79 7.10 5.89 -8.14
N GLU A 80 7.49 6.86 -8.94
CA GLU A 80 7.53 8.26 -8.53
C GLU A 80 6.14 8.75 -8.13
N PRO A 81 5.97 9.41 -6.96
CA PRO A 81 4.66 9.83 -6.45
C PRO A 81 3.85 10.68 -7.45
N THR A 82 4.52 11.55 -8.20
CA THR A 82 3.88 12.41 -9.21
C THR A 82 3.42 11.65 -10.44
N GLN A 83 4.06 10.54 -10.76
CA GLN A 83 3.78 9.71 -11.93
C GLN A 83 3.00 8.43 -11.60
N ALA A 84 2.53 8.28 -10.38
CA ALA A 84 1.75 7.15 -9.92
C ALA A 84 0.40 7.56 -9.35
N VAL A 85 -0.52 6.61 -9.34
CA VAL A 85 -1.74 6.66 -8.52
C VAL A 85 -1.50 5.75 -7.33
N GLN A 86 -1.54 6.33 -6.13
CA GLN A 86 -1.32 5.62 -4.87
C GLN A 86 -2.58 5.70 -4.02
N ARG A 87 -3.00 4.60 -3.42
CA ARG A 87 -4.17 4.54 -2.55
C ARG A 87 -3.94 3.57 -1.40
N GLU A 88 -4.50 3.94 -0.27
CA GLU A 88 -4.68 3.09 0.91
C GLU A 88 -6.16 3.06 1.27
N LEU A 89 -6.58 2.01 1.95
CA LEU A 89 -7.91 1.87 2.54
C LEU A 89 -7.77 1.86 4.05
N ILE A 90 -8.65 2.58 4.73
CA ILE A 90 -8.73 2.59 6.20
C ILE A 90 -10.15 2.30 6.66
N LEU A 91 -10.26 1.50 7.71
CA LEU A 91 -11.50 1.31 8.47
C LEU A 91 -11.30 1.86 9.87
N ILE A 92 -12.16 2.76 10.29
CA ILE A 92 -12.07 3.45 11.59
C ILE A 92 -13.38 3.26 12.32
N LYS A 93 -13.33 2.62 13.48
CA LYS A 93 -14.45 2.59 14.42
C LYS A 93 -14.30 3.75 15.40
N VAL A 94 -15.23 4.70 15.32
CA VAL A 94 -15.22 5.92 16.14
C VAL A 94 -16.46 5.98 17.00
N ARG A 95 -16.32 6.52 18.22
CA ARG A 95 -17.46 6.77 19.10
C ARG A 95 -18.39 7.79 18.45
N ALA A 96 -19.67 7.49 18.47
CA ALA A 96 -20.72 8.31 17.90
C ALA A 96 -22.03 8.05 18.67
N ASP A 97 -22.12 8.63 19.85
CA ASP A 97 -23.36 8.68 20.64
C ASP A 97 -24.36 9.66 20.03
N THR A 98 -25.53 9.79 20.65
CA THR A 98 -26.60 10.65 20.16
C THR A 98 -26.17 12.10 19.96
N ASP A 99 -25.31 12.63 20.81
CA ASP A 99 -24.90 14.03 20.79
C ASP A 99 -23.76 14.33 19.81
N SER A 100 -22.90 13.37 19.57
CA SER A 100 -21.71 13.50 18.71
C SER A 100 -21.91 12.97 17.29
N ARG A 101 -22.90 12.11 17.07
CA ARG A 101 -23.10 11.38 15.79
C ARG A 101 -23.19 12.31 14.59
N SER A 102 -23.99 13.37 14.65
CA SER A 102 -24.15 14.30 13.53
C SER A 102 -22.81 14.93 13.13
N LYS A 103 -22.00 15.34 14.10
CA LYS A 103 -20.67 15.92 13.87
C LYS A 103 -19.71 14.93 13.24
N VAL A 104 -19.73 13.67 13.71
CA VAL A 104 -18.92 12.60 13.11
C VAL A 104 -19.33 12.37 11.65
N LEU A 105 -20.63 12.29 11.35
CA LEU A 105 -21.14 12.09 9.99
C LEU A 105 -20.79 13.25 9.06
N GLU A 106 -20.90 14.49 9.53
CA GLU A 106 -20.47 15.68 8.79
C GLU A 106 -18.97 15.63 8.46
N THR A 107 -18.14 15.27 9.43
CA THR A 107 -16.70 15.09 9.25
C THR A 107 -16.41 14.02 8.19
N VAL A 108 -17.06 12.87 8.29
CA VAL A 108 -16.92 11.77 7.33
C VAL A 108 -17.26 12.23 5.90
N ALA A 109 -18.33 12.99 5.75
CA ALA A 109 -18.76 13.53 4.46
C ALA A 109 -17.73 14.50 3.84
N LEU A 110 -17.10 15.37 4.65
CA LEU A 110 -16.05 16.29 4.19
C LEU A 110 -14.86 15.57 3.55
N PHE A 111 -14.51 14.42 4.07
CA PHE A 111 -13.42 13.58 3.54
C PHE A 111 -13.86 12.66 2.41
N ARG A 112 -15.14 12.70 1.98
CA ARG A 112 -15.73 11.75 1.02
C ARG A 112 -15.49 10.30 1.45
N ALA A 113 -15.62 10.07 2.75
CA ALA A 113 -15.58 8.77 3.36
C ALA A 113 -17.00 8.22 3.52
N HIS A 114 -17.13 6.94 3.81
CA HIS A 114 -18.43 6.26 3.91
C HIS A 114 -18.60 5.63 5.27
N VAL A 115 -19.82 5.68 5.80
CA VAL A 115 -20.19 4.87 6.97
C VAL A 115 -20.63 3.50 6.47
N VAL A 116 -19.97 2.46 6.95
CA VAL A 116 -20.22 1.06 6.54
C VAL A 116 -20.88 0.24 7.63
N ASP A 117 -20.87 0.71 8.88
CA ASP A 117 -21.56 0.09 10.00
C ASP A 117 -21.99 1.14 11.02
N VAL A 118 -23.16 0.93 11.64
CA VAL A 118 -23.74 1.84 12.64
C VAL A 118 -24.19 1.05 13.86
N ALA A 119 -23.64 1.39 15.04
CA ALA A 119 -24.05 0.91 16.34
C ALA A 119 -24.70 2.03 17.18
N LEU A 120 -25.22 1.72 18.35
CA LEU A 120 -25.85 2.69 19.23
C LEU A 120 -24.88 3.81 19.68
N ASP A 121 -23.63 3.46 19.92
CA ASP A 121 -22.60 4.35 20.48
C ASP A 121 -21.37 4.52 19.59
N ALA A 122 -21.38 3.98 18.36
CA ALA A 122 -20.27 4.02 17.45
C ALA A 122 -20.71 3.92 15.98
N VAL A 123 -19.85 4.38 15.09
CA VAL A 123 -19.93 4.14 13.65
C VAL A 123 -18.59 3.61 13.15
N THR A 124 -18.64 2.76 12.12
CA THR A 124 -17.44 2.34 11.39
C THR A 124 -17.38 3.07 10.06
N VAL A 125 -16.30 3.77 9.86
CA VAL A 125 -16.03 4.61 8.69
C VAL A 125 -15.02 3.90 7.78
N GLU A 126 -15.33 3.83 6.49
CA GLU A 126 -14.42 3.43 5.43
C GLU A 126 -13.93 4.65 4.66
N ALA A 127 -12.65 4.75 4.43
CA ALA A 127 -12.08 5.76 3.56
C ALA A 127 -10.97 5.19 2.67
N THR A 128 -10.86 5.75 1.47
CA THR A 128 -9.74 5.51 0.56
C THR A 128 -9.11 6.82 0.15
N GLY A 129 -7.80 6.83 -0.01
CA GLY A 129 -7.10 8.05 -0.39
C GLY A 129 -5.59 7.91 -0.42
N SER A 130 -4.93 9.06 -0.55
CA SER A 130 -3.51 9.19 -0.25
C SER A 130 -3.27 9.10 1.26
N HIS A 131 -2.05 8.75 1.64
CA HIS A 131 -1.64 8.70 3.04
C HIS A 131 -2.01 9.98 3.81
N ASP A 132 -1.62 11.15 3.29
CA ASP A 132 -1.89 12.45 3.90
C ASP A 132 -3.39 12.72 4.14
N LYS A 133 -4.25 12.30 3.19
CA LYS A 133 -5.70 12.41 3.34
C LYS A 133 -6.23 11.55 4.48
N LEU A 134 -5.75 10.31 4.57
CA LEU A 134 -6.20 9.37 5.60
C LEU A 134 -5.70 9.78 6.98
N ASP A 135 -4.46 10.25 7.07
CA ASP A 135 -3.91 10.82 8.30
C ASP A 135 -4.70 12.04 8.78
N ALA A 136 -5.08 12.94 7.86
CA ALA A 136 -5.91 14.08 8.20
C ALA A 136 -7.28 13.64 8.72
N LEU A 137 -7.90 12.62 8.11
CA LEU A 137 -9.17 12.06 8.59
C LEU A 137 -9.03 11.49 10.01
N VAL A 138 -8.00 10.72 10.29
CA VAL A 138 -7.72 10.15 11.62
C VAL A 138 -7.59 11.26 12.64
N LYS A 139 -6.77 12.28 12.37
CA LYS A 139 -6.57 13.44 13.28
C LYS A 139 -7.86 14.18 13.60
N VAL A 140 -8.76 14.36 12.64
CA VAL A 140 -10.03 15.05 12.85
C VAL A 140 -11.04 14.17 13.60
N LEU A 141 -10.97 12.84 13.45
CA LEU A 141 -11.83 11.89 14.18
C LEU A 141 -11.33 11.56 15.60
N GLU A 142 -10.04 11.73 15.87
CA GLU A 142 -9.41 11.42 17.16
C GLU A 142 -10.12 12.06 18.37
N PRO A 143 -10.56 13.35 18.34
CA PRO A 143 -11.27 13.97 19.46
C PRO A 143 -12.61 13.30 19.81
N PHE A 144 -13.25 12.60 18.89
CA PHE A 144 -14.49 11.86 19.16
C PHE A 144 -14.24 10.52 19.87
N GLY A 145 -13.01 10.03 19.83
CA GLY A 145 -12.59 8.77 20.43
C GLY A 145 -12.58 7.61 19.41
N ILE A 146 -11.43 7.31 18.87
CA ILE A 146 -11.21 6.15 17.99
C ILE A 146 -11.16 4.91 18.87
N LYS A 147 -12.07 3.95 18.64
CA LYS A 147 -12.13 2.66 19.33
C LYS A 147 -11.23 1.61 18.70
N GLU A 148 -11.13 1.62 17.36
CA GLU A 148 -10.37 0.65 16.58
C GLU A 148 -10.02 1.25 15.22
N LEU A 149 -8.87 0.92 14.70
CA LEU A 149 -8.39 1.35 13.41
C LEU A 149 -7.62 0.22 12.73
N VAL A 150 -7.90 -0.01 11.45
CA VAL A 150 -7.11 -0.88 10.59
C VAL A 150 -6.87 -0.19 9.26
N GLN A 151 -5.64 -0.28 8.77
CA GLN A 151 -5.22 0.34 7.52
C GLN A 151 -4.55 -0.70 6.63
N SER A 152 -4.87 -0.68 5.34
CA SER A 152 -4.20 -1.54 4.37
C SER A 152 -2.78 -1.04 4.09
N GLY A 153 -1.97 -1.88 3.48
CA GLY A 153 -0.79 -1.38 2.78
C GLY A 153 -1.19 -0.50 1.59
N MET A 154 -0.23 0.33 1.14
CA MET A 154 -0.38 1.15 -0.06
C MET A 154 -0.42 0.28 -1.30
N VAL A 155 -1.39 0.50 -2.18
CA VAL A 155 -1.40 -0.01 -3.55
C VAL A 155 -1.06 1.12 -4.51
N ALA A 156 -0.24 0.84 -5.51
CA ALA A 156 0.23 1.85 -6.45
C ALA A 156 0.33 1.32 -7.88
N ILE A 157 0.00 2.18 -8.84
CA ILE A 157 0.12 1.91 -10.27
C ILE A 157 0.61 3.15 -11.00
N GLY A 158 1.46 2.98 -12.01
CA GLY A 158 1.92 4.09 -12.83
C GLY A 158 0.78 4.74 -13.62
N ARG A 159 0.86 6.04 -13.83
CA ARG A 159 -0.08 6.78 -14.69
C ARG A 159 0.17 6.47 -16.17
N GLY A 160 -0.84 6.71 -16.98
CA GLY A 160 -0.79 6.53 -18.44
C GLY A 160 -1.10 5.11 -18.90
N GLY A 161 -0.90 4.85 -20.18
CA GLY A 161 -1.33 3.60 -20.83
C GLY A 161 -0.28 2.47 -20.83
N ARG A 162 0.86 2.64 -20.18
CA ARG A 162 1.92 1.61 -20.14
C ARG A 162 1.72 0.69 -18.95
N SER A 163 1.69 -0.63 -19.19
CA SER A 163 1.70 -1.64 -18.14
C SER A 163 3.12 -2.11 -17.83
N ILE A 164 3.40 -2.40 -16.56
CA ILE A 164 4.65 -3.05 -16.18
C ILE A 164 4.63 -4.55 -16.46
N THR A 165 3.44 -5.16 -16.62
CA THR A 165 3.26 -6.58 -16.94
C THR A 165 3.53 -6.91 -18.39
N ASP A 166 3.24 -5.99 -19.33
CA ASP A 166 3.40 -6.24 -20.80
C ASP A 166 4.79 -6.70 -21.21
N ARG A 167 5.85 -6.32 -20.49
CA ARG A 167 7.22 -6.72 -20.78
C ARG A 167 7.71 -7.91 -19.94
N ALA A 168 7.03 -8.23 -18.85
CA ALA A 168 7.44 -9.30 -17.95
C ALA A 168 7.13 -10.69 -18.51
N LEU A 169 6.20 -10.78 -19.46
CA LEU A 169 5.73 -12.03 -20.08
C LEU A 169 6.38 -12.36 -21.43
N ARG A 170 7.32 -11.53 -21.91
CA ARG A 170 8.06 -11.93 -23.11
C ARG A 170 8.93 -13.15 -22.79
N PRO A 171 8.80 -14.26 -23.53
CA PRO A 171 9.70 -15.40 -23.39
C PRO A 171 11.13 -14.88 -23.56
N VAL A 172 12.00 -15.19 -22.60
CA VAL A 172 13.44 -15.03 -22.82
C VAL A 172 13.78 -16.08 -23.88
N GLU A 173 13.94 -15.68 -25.13
CA GLU A 173 14.58 -16.52 -26.12
C GLU A 173 15.98 -16.83 -25.60
N ARG A 174 16.12 -18.01 -25.01
CA ARG A 174 17.43 -18.56 -24.70
C ARG A 174 18.04 -18.91 -26.06
N SER A 175 18.89 -18.03 -26.58
CA SER A 175 19.79 -18.36 -27.66
C SER A 175 20.58 -19.60 -27.27
N ALA A 176 20.42 -20.64 -28.11
CA ALA A 176 21.13 -21.91 -28.04
C ALA A 176 22.63 -21.70 -28.25
#